data_4c9fe0e4002fc013d72ac7a732f6f175
#
_entry.id   4c9fe0e4002fc013d72ac7a732f6f175
#
_cell.length_a   1.000
_cell.length_b   1.000
_cell.length_c   1.000
_cell.angle_alpha   90.00
_cell.angle_beta   90.00
_cell.angle_gamma   90.00
#
_symmetry.space_group_name_H-M   'P 1'
#
loop_
_entity.id
_entity.type
_entity.pdbx_description
1 polymer ?
#
loop_
_entity_poly.entity_id
_entity_poly.type
_entity_poly.pdbx_seq_one_letter_code
_entity_poly.pdbx_strand_id
1 'polypeptide(L)'
;MKIEKRETMQKYSSRIRFWHWGNTLVILGSLLTVLVNATLFDGRSSGDFVQKELINVGANVSQVQSRAVAHGFEDQVWDFHIYFGYALAALFLYRIVIEIMSKKEQRFWPKFIVALKLYLSNQAIKNKTRYEFGIKLLYLFFYVLLFVMATTGLSIAFRDSLGITKPFSHTLKEIHGFCMYPILAFIALHIGGVYIAENKNKRGIVSDMINGGQINN
;
A
#
# COMPACT_ATOMS: atom_id res chain seq x y z
N MET A 1 -7.50 21.54 -45.45
CA MET A 1 -7.18 22.07 -44.12
C MET A 1 -7.07 20.89 -43.14
N LYS A 2 -5.86 20.33 -42.92
CA LYS A 2 -5.65 19.24 -41.96
C LYS A 2 -5.76 19.82 -40.56
N ILE A 3 -6.79 19.45 -39.81
CA ILE A 3 -6.91 19.75 -38.39
C ILE A 3 -5.84 18.89 -37.70
N GLU A 4 -4.74 19.49 -37.35
CA GLU A 4 -3.70 18.90 -36.55
C GLU A 4 -4.30 18.67 -35.15
N LYS A 5 -4.60 17.41 -34.85
CA LYS A 5 -5.12 16.98 -33.55
C LYS A 5 -3.99 17.22 -32.53
N ARG A 6 -4.03 18.39 -31.85
CA ARG A 6 -3.13 18.62 -30.71
C ARG A 6 -3.35 17.49 -29.70
N GLU A 7 -2.40 16.57 -29.64
CA GLU A 7 -2.37 15.59 -28.56
C GLU A 7 -2.15 16.33 -27.25
N THR A 8 -3.23 16.53 -26.52
CA THR A 8 -3.16 17.07 -25.15
C THR A 8 -2.40 16.07 -24.29
N MET A 9 -1.16 16.40 -23.92
CA MET A 9 -0.36 15.54 -23.05
C MET A 9 -0.99 15.48 -21.66
N GLN A 10 -1.38 14.28 -21.25
CA GLN A 10 -1.91 14.04 -19.91
C GLN A 10 -0.78 14.14 -18.87
N LYS A 11 -1.07 14.79 -17.75
CA LYS A 11 -0.16 14.92 -16.62
C LYS A 11 0.14 13.56 -15.97
N TYR A 12 -0.87 12.70 -15.83
CA TYR A 12 -0.77 11.33 -15.33
C TYR A 12 -1.30 10.33 -16.36
N SER A 13 -0.46 9.39 -16.78
CA SER A 13 -0.87 8.34 -17.70
C SER A 13 -1.92 7.42 -17.04
N SER A 14 -2.81 6.81 -17.85
CA SER A 14 -3.82 5.86 -17.37
C SER A 14 -3.20 4.69 -16.60
N ARG A 15 -2.00 4.24 -16.99
CA ARG A 15 -1.26 3.16 -16.30
C ARG A 15 -0.89 3.54 -14.87
N ILE A 16 -0.39 4.76 -14.65
CA ILE A 16 -0.04 5.25 -13.30
C ILE A 16 -1.29 5.44 -12.45
N ARG A 17 -2.39 5.94 -13.02
CA ARG A 17 -3.66 6.11 -12.31
C ARG A 17 -4.25 4.76 -11.88
N PHE A 18 -4.26 3.77 -12.77
CA PHE A 18 -4.69 2.41 -12.45
C PHE A 18 -3.86 1.82 -11.32
N TRP A 19 -2.53 1.94 -11.42
CA TRP A 19 -1.64 1.48 -10.36
C TRP A 19 -1.90 2.17 -9.02
N HIS A 20 -2.08 3.48 -9.01
CA HIS A 20 -2.34 4.26 -7.80
C HIS A 20 -3.64 3.83 -7.11
N TRP A 21 -4.74 3.79 -7.85
CA TRP A 21 -6.03 3.43 -7.28
C TRP A 21 -6.11 1.95 -6.92
N GLY A 22 -5.50 1.08 -7.71
CA GLY A 22 -5.35 -0.34 -7.39
C GLY A 22 -4.60 -0.56 -6.08
N ASN A 23 -3.44 0.10 -5.89
CA ASN A 23 -2.73 0.04 -4.60
C ASN A 23 -3.56 0.61 -3.44
N THR A 24 -4.26 1.71 -3.64
CA THR A 24 -5.12 2.30 -2.61
C THR A 24 -6.15 1.28 -2.13
N LEU A 25 -6.89 0.64 -3.05
CA LEU A 25 -7.90 -0.36 -2.71
C LEU A 25 -7.29 -1.59 -2.02
N VAL A 26 -6.18 -2.10 -2.55
CA VAL A 26 -5.52 -3.30 -2.00
C VAL A 26 -4.94 -3.03 -0.61
N ILE A 27 -4.28 -1.90 -0.39
CA ILE A 27 -3.72 -1.54 0.92
C ILE A 27 -4.85 -1.31 1.92
N LEU A 28 -5.91 -0.59 1.57
CA LEU A 28 -7.06 -0.38 2.44
C LEU A 28 -7.76 -1.70 2.78
N GLY A 29 -7.97 -2.59 1.80
CA GLY A 29 -8.53 -3.91 2.02
C GLY A 29 -7.66 -4.76 2.96
N SER A 30 -6.35 -4.77 2.74
CA SER A 30 -5.39 -5.47 3.61
C SER A 30 -5.39 -4.93 5.05
N LEU A 31 -5.39 -3.62 5.23
CA LEU A 31 -5.47 -2.99 6.57
C LEU A 31 -6.82 -3.27 7.24
N LEU A 32 -7.90 -3.32 6.46
CA LEU A 32 -9.22 -3.67 6.98
C LEU A 32 -9.26 -5.10 7.51
N THR A 33 -8.64 -6.07 6.83
CA THR A 33 -8.57 -7.46 7.34
C THR A 33 -7.83 -7.55 8.66
N VAL A 34 -6.71 -6.80 8.81
CA VAL A 34 -5.98 -6.72 10.08
C VAL A 34 -6.85 -6.10 11.18
N LEU A 35 -7.56 -5.01 10.87
CA LEU A 35 -8.45 -4.34 11.81
C LEU A 35 -9.58 -5.25 12.27
N VAL A 36 -10.23 -5.96 11.34
CA VAL A 36 -11.32 -6.91 11.62
C VAL A 36 -10.82 -8.02 12.53
N ASN A 37 -9.68 -8.65 12.23
CA ASN A 37 -9.11 -9.68 13.09
C ASN A 37 -8.70 -9.16 14.47
N ALA A 38 -8.14 -7.96 14.55
CA ALA A 38 -7.73 -7.38 15.83
C ALA A 38 -8.89 -6.91 16.71
N THR A 39 -10.08 -6.69 16.15
CA THR A 39 -11.21 -6.12 16.90
C THR A 39 -12.40 -7.06 17.02
N LEU A 40 -12.77 -7.78 15.96
CA LEU A 40 -13.97 -8.62 15.91
C LEU A 40 -13.67 -10.10 16.12
N PHE A 41 -12.48 -10.56 15.73
CA PHE A 41 -12.09 -11.97 15.80
C PHE A 41 -10.88 -12.24 16.69
N ASP A 42 -10.62 -11.36 17.70
CA ASP A 42 -9.64 -11.67 18.73
C ASP A 42 -10.04 -12.99 19.45
N GLY A 43 -9.19 -13.99 19.29
CA GLY A 43 -9.52 -15.40 19.57
C GLY A 43 -10.01 -15.73 20.98
N ARG A 44 -9.78 -14.84 21.98
CA ARG A 44 -10.31 -15.02 23.33
C ARG A 44 -11.73 -14.46 23.45
N SER A 45 -11.92 -13.20 23.13
CA SER A 45 -13.21 -12.52 23.27
C SER A 45 -14.27 -13.11 22.32
N SER A 46 -13.88 -13.47 21.10
CA SER A 46 -14.77 -14.09 20.14
C SER A 46 -15.16 -15.52 20.52
N GLY A 47 -14.24 -16.33 21.06
CA GLY A 47 -14.55 -17.66 21.56
C GLY A 47 -15.53 -17.64 22.72
N ASP A 48 -15.39 -16.72 23.67
CA ASP A 48 -16.30 -16.57 24.80
C ASP A 48 -17.68 -16.05 24.36
N PHE A 49 -17.72 -15.13 23.38
CA PHE A 49 -18.97 -14.66 22.76
C PHE A 49 -19.71 -15.82 22.04
N VAL A 50 -19.03 -16.58 21.20
CA VAL A 50 -19.60 -17.75 20.50
C VAL A 50 -20.13 -18.77 21.50
N GLN A 51 -19.40 -19.07 22.58
CA GLN A 51 -19.84 -19.98 23.62
C GLN A 51 -21.17 -19.52 24.26
N LYS A 52 -21.20 -18.24 24.67
CA LYS A 52 -22.36 -17.63 25.29
C LYS A 52 -23.62 -17.74 24.41
N GLU A 53 -23.47 -17.36 23.14
CA GLU A 53 -24.61 -17.38 22.21
C GLU A 53 -25.10 -18.81 21.90
N LEU A 54 -24.20 -19.79 21.80
CA LEU A 54 -24.57 -21.18 21.60
C LEU A 54 -25.29 -21.77 22.83
N ILE A 55 -24.84 -21.44 24.03
CA ILE A 55 -25.51 -21.83 25.27
C ILE A 55 -26.93 -21.22 25.36
N ASN A 56 -27.08 -19.94 25.00
CA ASN A 56 -28.35 -19.23 25.00
C ASN A 56 -29.43 -19.90 24.12
N VAL A 57 -29.00 -20.56 23.03
CA VAL A 57 -29.92 -21.33 22.15
C VAL A 57 -30.01 -22.82 22.51
N GLY A 58 -29.49 -23.22 23.68
CA GLY A 58 -29.60 -24.57 24.22
C GLY A 58 -28.53 -25.56 23.75
N ALA A 59 -27.48 -25.11 23.07
CA ALA A 59 -26.36 -25.96 22.69
C ALA A 59 -25.40 -26.18 23.88
N ASN A 60 -24.95 -27.41 24.08
CA ASN A 60 -23.92 -27.72 25.09
C ASN A 60 -22.55 -27.78 24.40
N VAL A 61 -21.79 -26.70 24.51
CA VAL A 61 -20.48 -26.53 23.87
C VAL A 61 -19.40 -26.23 24.89
N SER A 62 -18.22 -26.82 24.71
CA SER A 62 -17.05 -26.52 25.51
C SER A 62 -16.37 -25.24 25.01
N GLN A 63 -15.57 -24.61 25.87
CA GLN A 63 -14.75 -23.44 25.50
C GLN A 63 -13.77 -23.75 24.36
N VAL A 64 -13.28 -24.99 24.28
CA VAL A 64 -12.38 -25.42 23.17
C VAL A 64 -13.12 -25.42 21.83
N GLN A 65 -14.36 -25.93 21.83
CA GLN A 65 -15.19 -25.98 20.61
C GLN A 65 -15.55 -24.56 20.12
N SER A 66 -15.97 -23.68 21.03
CA SER A 66 -16.33 -22.32 20.66
C SER A 66 -15.11 -21.50 20.19
N ARG A 67 -13.93 -21.69 20.78
CA ARG A 67 -12.68 -21.10 20.30
C ARG A 67 -12.29 -21.64 18.93
N ALA A 68 -12.45 -22.93 18.66
CA ALA A 68 -12.18 -23.49 17.33
C ALA A 68 -13.06 -22.86 16.25
N VAL A 69 -14.34 -22.59 16.55
CA VAL A 69 -15.24 -21.87 15.63
C VAL A 69 -14.77 -20.43 15.42
N ALA A 70 -14.42 -19.72 16.50
CA ALA A 70 -13.91 -18.35 16.41
C ALA A 70 -12.62 -18.25 15.57
N HIS A 71 -11.67 -19.17 15.78
CA HIS A 71 -10.46 -19.26 14.96
C HIS A 71 -10.76 -19.56 13.48
N GLY A 72 -11.80 -20.35 13.18
CA GLY A 72 -12.20 -20.58 11.80
C GLY A 72 -12.63 -19.29 11.07
N PHE A 73 -13.27 -18.35 11.75
CA PHE A 73 -13.58 -17.04 11.18
C PHE A 73 -12.32 -16.15 11.03
N GLU A 74 -11.45 -16.15 12.03
CA GLU A 74 -10.16 -15.46 11.98
C GLU A 74 -9.34 -15.93 10.78
N ASP A 75 -9.24 -17.25 10.56
CA ASP A 75 -8.50 -17.84 9.44
C ASP A 75 -9.08 -17.41 8.09
N GLN A 76 -10.41 -17.36 7.93
CA GLN A 76 -11.04 -16.88 6.70
C GLN A 76 -10.66 -15.40 6.38
N VAL A 77 -10.58 -14.54 7.38
CA VAL A 77 -10.16 -13.15 7.19
C VAL A 77 -8.67 -13.06 6.83
N TRP A 78 -7.85 -13.95 7.42
CA TRP A 78 -6.43 -14.06 7.02
C TRP A 78 -6.27 -14.54 5.58
N ASP A 79 -7.14 -15.44 5.08
CA ASP A 79 -7.14 -15.83 3.66
C ASP A 79 -7.38 -14.62 2.74
N PHE A 80 -8.34 -13.76 3.06
CA PHE A 80 -8.52 -12.50 2.32
C PHE A 80 -7.29 -11.59 2.39
N HIS A 81 -6.62 -11.51 3.54
CA HIS A 81 -5.37 -10.77 3.69
C HIS A 81 -4.30 -11.29 2.72
N ILE A 82 -4.16 -12.61 2.60
CA ILE A 82 -3.21 -13.24 1.68
C ILE A 82 -3.55 -12.89 0.22
N TYR A 83 -4.83 -12.92 -0.18
CA TYR A 83 -5.22 -12.50 -1.54
C TYR A 83 -4.91 -11.03 -1.82
N PHE A 84 -5.13 -10.13 -0.87
CA PHE A 84 -4.68 -8.74 -0.99
C PHE A 84 -3.15 -8.66 -1.09
N GLY A 85 -2.42 -9.49 -0.38
CA GLY A 85 -0.96 -9.60 -0.47
C GLY A 85 -0.49 -10.01 -1.87
N TYR A 86 -1.13 -11.00 -2.50
CA TYR A 86 -0.85 -11.38 -3.88
C TYR A 86 -1.15 -10.25 -4.88
N ALA A 87 -2.27 -9.57 -4.70
CA ALA A 87 -2.63 -8.42 -5.51
C ALA A 87 -1.62 -7.27 -5.36
N LEU A 88 -1.14 -7.01 -4.13
CA LEU A 88 -0.11 -6.02 -3.86
C LEU A 88 1.21 -6.34 -4.56
N ALA A 89 1.66 -7.60 -4.48
CA ALA A 89 2.87 -8.06 -5.16
C ALA A 89 2.75 -7.92 -6.70
N ALA A 90 1.60 -8.29 -7.26
CA ALA A 90 1.32 -8.12 -8.69
C ALA A 90 1.32 -6.64 -9.12
N LEU A 91 0.71 -5.76 -8.33
CA LEU A 91 0.72 -4.31 -8.57
C LEU A 91 2.13 -3.72 -8.44
N PHE A 92 2.93 -4.22 -7.50
CA PHE A 92 4.31 -3.80 -7.36
C PHE A 92 5.15 -4.19 -8.60
N LEU A 93 5.02 -5.43 -9.08
CA LEU A 93 5.64 -5.87 -10.33
C LEU A 93 5.17 -5.05 -11.53
N TYR A 94 3.86 -4.79 -11.63
CA TYR A 94 3.29 -3.93 -12.67
C TYR A 94 3.91 -2.52 -12.64
N ARG A 95 4.17 -1.96 -11.45
CA ARG A 95 4.85 -0.67 -11.32
C ARG A 95 6.28 -0.70 -11.84
N ILE A 96 7.01 -1.80 -11.58
CA ILE A 96 8.36 -1.99 -12.11
C ILE A 96 8.32 -2.04 -13.65
N VAL A 97 7.36 -2.79 -14.22
CA VAL A 97 7.18 -2.86 -15.68
C VAL A 97 6.89 -1.48 -16.27
N ILE A 98 6.00 -0.69 -15.65
CA ILE A 98 5.73 0.69 -16.08
C ILE A 98 7.03 1.51 -16.06
N GLU A 99 7.85 1.40 -15.02
CA GLU A 99 9.10 2.15 -14.90
C GLU A 99 10.08 1.80 -16.02
N ILE A 100 10.21 0.50 -16.34
CA ILE A 100 11.10 0.03 -17.40
C ILE A 100 10.62 0.48 -18.79
N MET A 101 9.30 0.40 -19.04
CA MET A 101 8.68 0.75 -20.34
C MET A 101 8.53 2.26 -20.55
N SER A 102 8.64 3.07 -19.51
CA SER A 102 8.50 4.52 -19.61
C SER A 102 9.71 5.16 -20.30
N LYS A 103 9.50 6.30 -20.98
CA LYS A 103 10.60 7.10 -21.54
C LYS A 103 11.52 7.57 -20.42
N LYS A 104 12.82 7.68 -20.69
CA LYS A 104 13.85 8.00 -19.70
C LYS A 104 13.52 9.27 -18.88
N GLU A 105 12.95 10.27 -19.53
CA GLU A 105 12.57 11.55 -18.90
C GLU A 105 11.37 11.42 -17.94
N GLN A 106 10.60 10.36 -18.07
CA GLN A 106 9.41 10.09 -17.24
C GLN A 106 9.70 9.17 -16.06
N ARG A 107 10.83 8.44 -16.09
CA ARG A 107 11.22 7.47 -15.05
C ARG A 107 11.50 8.15 -13.72
N PHE A 108 11.23 7.43 -12.65
CA PHE A 108 11.45 7.89 -11.28
C PHE A 108 12.96 8.10 -10.97
N TRP A 109 13.81 7.12 -11.31
CA TRP A 109 15.23 7.14 -10.95
C TRP A 109 16.01 8.32 -11.53
N PRO A 110 15.93 8.66 -12.82
CA PRO A 110 16.58 9.85 -13.34
C PRO A 110 16.12 11.14 -12.65
N LYS A 111 14.80 11.26 -12.38
CA LYS A 111 14.24 12.41 -11.68
C LYS A 111 14.72 12.51 -10.22
N PHE A 112 14.87 11.37 -9.55
CA PHE A 112 15.40 11.30 -8.19
C PHE A 112 16.87 11.72 -8.15
N ILE A 113 17.71 11.18 -9.05
CA ILE A 113 19.14 11.54 -9.13
C ILE A 113 19.34 13.03 -9.40
N VAL A 114 18.55 13.61 -10.31
CA VAL A 114 18.59 15.06 -10.58
C VAL A 114 18.24 15.86 -9.33
N ALA A 115 17.17 15.46 -8.61
CA ALA A 115 16.79 16.16 -7.38
C ALA A 115 17.84 16.05 -6.28
N LEU A 116 18.47 14.87 -6.15
CA LEU A 116 19.57 14.65 -5.20
C LEU A 116 20.78 15.53 -5.54
N LYS A 117 21.20 15.58 -6.82
CA LYS A 117 22.29 16.45 -7.27
C LYS A 117 22.02 17.92 -7.00
N LEU A 118 20.81 18.40 -7.30
CA LEU A 118 20.40 19.78 -7.02
C LEU A 118 20.38 20.08 -5.50
N TYR A 119 19.94 19.13 -4.70
CA TYR A 119 19.95 19.25 -3.24
C TYR A 119 21.38 19.37 -2.68
N LEU A 120 22.32 18.55 -3.20
CA LEU A 120 23.71 18.53 -2.77
C LEU A 120 24.53 19.73 -3.31
N SER A 121 24.17 20.28 -4.48
CA SER A 121 24.93 21.39 -5.12
C SER A 121 24.76 22.75 -4.46
N ASN A 122 23.96 22.83 -3.40
CA ASN A 122 23.76 24.06 -2.59
C ASN A 122 23.32 25.30 -3.40
N GLN A 123 22.81 25.14 -4.62
CA GLN A 123 22.38 26.24 -5.47
C GLN A 123 21.08 26.90 -4.99
N ALA A 124 21.00 28.19 -5.21
CA ALA A 124 20.25 29.25 -4.53
C ALA A 124 18.71 29.15 -4.42
N ILE A 125 18.04 28.05 -4.79
CA ILE A 125 16.59 27.87 -4.61
C ILE A 125 16.32 26.84 -3.50
N LYS A 126 16.91 27.06 -2.33
CA LYS A 126 16.94 26.09 -1.23
C LYS A 126 15.58 25.51 -0.83
N ASN A 127 14.54 26.31 -0.72
CA ASN A 127 13.26 25.83 -0.17
C ASN A 127 12.46 24.98 -1.17
N LYS A 128 12.40 25.34 -2.44
CA LYS A 128 11.71 24.57 -3.48
C LYS A 128 12.40 23.23 -3.74
N THR A 129 13.72 23.25 -3.87
CA THR A 129 14.54 22.05 -4.12
C THR A 129 14.46 21.06 -2.95
N ARG A 130 14.48 21.55 -1.70
CA ARG A 130 14.31 20.71 -0.50
C ARG A 130 12.94 20.05 -0.46
N TYR A 131 11.89 20.78 -0.77
CA TYR A 131 10.53 20.27 -0.82
C TYR A 131 10.35 19.18 -1.90
N GLU A 132 10.85 19.45 -3.12
CA GLU A 132 10.79 18.48 -4.23
C GLU A 132 11.59 17.20 -3.94
N PHE A 133 12.77 17.35 -3.32
CA PHE A 133 13.58 16.21 -2.91
C PHE A 133 12.88 15.40 -1.81
N GLY A 134 12.32 16.07 -0.79
CA GLY A 134 11.57 15.43 0.28
C GLY A 134 10.41 14.58 -0.23
N ILE A 135 9.63 15.08 -1.21
CA ILE A 135 8.54 14.32 -1.83
C ILE A 135 9.09 13.07 -2.53
N LYS A 136 10.19 13.19 -3.29
CA LYS A 136 10.78 12.05 -4.00
C LYS A 136 11.38 11.02 -3.04
N LEU A 137 11.96 11.47 -1.92
CA LEU A 137 12.45 10.60 -0.86
C LEU A 137 11.30 9.85 -0.18
N LEU A 138 10.17 10.51 0.07
CA LEU A 138 8.97 9.86 0.60
C LEU A 138 8.43 8.78 -0.33
N TYR A 139 8.42 9.01 -1.65
CA TYR A 139 8.04 7.99 -2.63
C TYR A 139 9.02 6.82 -2.66
N LEU A 140 10.33 7.08 -2.62
CA LEU A 140 11.33 6.02 -2.54
C LEU A 140 11.13 5.15 -1.30
N PHE A 141 10.93 5.79 -0.15
CA PHE A 141 10.65 5.10 1.10
C PHE A 141 9.40 4.20 0.98
N PHE A 142 8.33 4.71 0.39
CA PHE A 142 7.12 3.92 0.15
C PHE A 142 7.37 2.70 -0.77
N TYR A 143 8.15 2.85 -1.84
CA TYR A 143 8.51 1.72 -2.70
C TYR A 143 9.35 0.66 -1.97
N VAL A 144 10.25 1.08 -1.08
CA VAL A 144 11.00 0.15 -0.22
C VAL A 144 10.06 -0.58 0.73
N LEU A 145 9.12 0.11 1.35
CA LEU A 145 8.10 -0.53 2.19
C LEU A 145 7.25 -1.54 1.42
N LEU A 146 6.78 -1.20 0.22
CA LEU A 146 6.03 -2.14 -0.63
C LEU A 146 6.85 -3.37 -0.98
N PHE A 147 8.13 -3.19 -1.30
CA PHE A 147 9.04 -4.29 -1.58
C PHE A 147 9.20 -5.22 -0.37
N VAL A 148 9.44 -4.66 0.82
CA VAL A 148 9.56 -5.43 2.06
C VAL A 148 8.24 -6.15 2.37
N MET A 149 7.10 -5.47 2.26
CA MET A 149 5.78 -6.08 2.50
C MET A 149 5.49 -7.22 1.53
N ALA A 150 5.74 -7.03 0.23
CA ALA A 150 5.51 -8.06 -0.77
C ALA A 150 6.42 -9.28 -0.55
N THR A 151 7.73 -9.06 -0.31
CA THR A 151 8.69 -10.16 -0.12
C THR A 151 8.44 -10.93 1.17
N THR A 152 8.24 -10.24 2.29
CA THR A 152 7.94 -10.90 3.58
C THR A 152 6.59 -11.61 3.54
N GLY A 153 5.55 -10.97 3.01
CA GLY A 153 4.22 -11.56 2.88
C GLY A 153 4.20 -12.83 2.03
N LEU A 154 4.83 -12.80 0.84
CA LEU A 154 4.96 -13.98 -0.02
C LEU A 154 5.80 -15.08 0.66
N SER A 155 6.88 -14.73 1.35
CA SER A 155 7.71 -15.70 2.07
C SER A 155 6.92 -16.38 3.21
N ILE A 156 6.02 -15.66 3.89
CA ILE A 156 5.15 -16.23 4.92
C ILE A 156 4.08 -17.12 4.29
N ALA A 157 3.45 -16.68 3.21
CA ALA A 157 2.38 -17.42 2.51
C ALA A 157 2.91 -18.73 1.89
N PHE A 158 4.11 -18.73 1.35
CA PHE A 158 4.76 -19.90 0.74
C PHE A 158 5.81 -20.55 1.65
N ARG A 159 5.70 -20.38 2.97
CA ARG A 159 6.69 -20.86 3.94
C ARG A 159 7.08 -22.32 3.74
N ASP A 160 6.09 -23.19 3.61
CA ASP A 160 6.30 -24.64 3.54
C ASP A 160 6.92 -25.05 2.19
N SER A 161 6.50 -24.40 1.10
CA SER A 161 7.08 -24.63 -0.24
C SER A 161 8.51 -24.11 -0.36
N LEU A 162 8.86 -23.07 0.38
CA LEU A 162 10.21 -22.48 0.41
C LEU A 162 11.12 -23.14 1.44
N GLY A 163 10.64 -24.10 2.24
CA GLY A 163 11.40 -24.74 3.29
C GLY A 163 11.82 -23.80 4.43
N ILE A 164 11.07 -22.71 4.65
CA ILE A 164 11.37 -21.72 5.67
C ILE A 164 11.14 -22.28 7.06
N THR A 165 12.15 -22.23 7.92
CA THR A 165 12.08 -22.73 9.30
C THR A 165 11.11 -21.90 10.15
N LYS A 166 10.52 -22.52 11.20
CA LYS A 166 9.59 -21.83 12.11
C LYS A 166 10.19 -20.57 12.74
N PRO A 167 11.44 -20.56 13.28
CA PRO A 167 12.02 -19.36 13.84
C PRO A 167 12.16 -18.22 12.82
N PHE A 168 12.61 -18.54 11.59
CA PHE A 168 12.75 -17.53 10.55
C PHE A 168 11.40 -16.99 10.07
N SER A 169 10.38 -17.85 9.96
CA SER A 169 9.01 -17.42 9.67
C SER A 169 8.46 -16.47 10.73
N HIS A 170 8.80 -16.68 12.02
CA HIS A 170 8.42 -15.76 13.10
C HIS A 170 9.05 -14.37 12.89
N THR A 171 10.34 -14.30 12.61
CA THR A 171 11.03 -13.03 12.30
C THR A 171 10.43 -12.32 11.10
N LEU A 172 10.07 -13.06 10.03
CA LEU A 172 9.39 -12.48 8.87
C LEU A 172 8.03 -11.89 9.22
N LYS A 173 7.25 -12.54 10.09
CA LYS A 173 5.97 -12.03 10.58
C LYS A 173 6.13 -10.75 11.40
N GLU A 174 7.16 -10.69 12.25
CA GLU A 174 7.48 -9.48 13.03
C GLU A 174 7.84 -8.31 12.13
N ILE A 175 8.73 -8.51 11.14
CA ILE A 175 9.11 -7.48 10.16
C ILE A 175 7.87 -7.02 9.36
N HIS A 176 7.08 -7.97 8.87
CA HIS A 176 5.88 -7.70 8.09
C HIS A 176 4.88 -6.87 8.92
N GLY A 177 4.57 -7.30 10.14
CA GLY A 177 3.68 -6.59 11.03
C GLY A 177 4.20 -5.20 11.43
N PHE A 178 5.50 -5.06 11.69
CA PHE A 178 6.11 -3.77 11.98
C PHE A 178 5.97 -2.78 10.82
N CYS A 179 6.13 -3.24 9.58
CA CYS A 179 6.01 -2.39 8.38
C CYS A 179 4.62 -1.77 8.19
N MET A 180 3.59 -2.28 8.85
CA MET A 180 2.25 -1.65 8.87
C MET A 180 2.29 -0.22 9.41
N TYR A 181 3.04 0.03 10.49
CA TYR A 181 3.08 1.35 11.13
C TYR A 181 3.66 2.44 10.21
N PRO A 182 4.83 2.27 9.57
CA PRO A 182 5.32 3.26 8.63
C PRO A 182 4.44 3.39 7.37
N ILE A 183 3.69 2.36 6.95
CA ILE A 183 2.69 2.49 5.88
C ILE A 183 1.54 3.39 6.33
N LEU A 184 1.01 3.21 7.54
CA LEU A 184 -0.02 4.09 8.10
C LEU A 184 0.46 5.54 8.21
N ALA A 185 1.70 5.74 8.68
CA ALA A 185 2.31 7.06 8.72
C ALA A 185 2.47 7.68 7.33
N PHE A 186 2.89 6.89 6.33
CA PHE A 186 2.95 7.34 4.94
C PHE A 186 1.57 7.76 4.41
N ILE A 187 0.52 6.97 4.65
CA ILE A 187 -0.85 7.28 4.22
C ILE A 187 -1.29 8.62 4.82
N ALA A 188 -1.09 8.82 6.12
CA ALA A 188 -1.44 10.06 6.80
C ALA A 188 -0.69 11.27 6.23
N LEU A 189 0.63 11.15 6.03
CA LEU A 189 1.47 12.20 5.43
C LEU A 189 1.08 12.48 3.97
N HIS A 190 0.76 11.43 3.20
CA HIS A 190 0.34 11.56 1.82
C HIS A 190 -0.99 12.31 1.69
N ILE A 191 -2.01 11.89 2.44
CA ILE A 191 -3.33 12.52 2.43
C ILE A 191 -3.22 13.97 2.94
N GLY A 192 -2.51 14.20 4.04
CA GLY A 192 -2.29 15.54 4.58
C GLY A 192 -1.53 16.44 3.59
N GLY A 193 -0.51 15.91 2.92
CA GLY A 193 0.27 16.63 1.90
C GLY A 193 -0.59 16.99 0.68
N VAL A 194 -1.42 16.07 0.21
CA VAL A 194 -2.38 16.32 -0.90
C VAL A 194 -3.40 17.39 -0.50
N TYR A 195 -3.98 17.28 0.69
CA TYR A 195 -4.95 18.26 1.21
C TYR A 195 -4.35 19.67 1.29
N ILE A 196 -3.15 19.81 1.83
CA ILE A 196 -2.45 21.10 1.92
C ILE A 196 -2.13 21.65 0.53
N ALA A 197 -1.67 20.80 -0.39
CA ALA A 197 -1.32 21.22 -1.74
C ALA A 197 -2.55 21.63 -2.56
N GLU A 198 -3.67 20.91 -2.42
CA GLU A 198 -4.96 21.24 -3.06
C GLU A 198 -5.47 22.61 -2.62
N ASN A 199 -5.36 22.92 -1.32
CA ASN A 199 -5.88 24.17 -0.76
C ASN A 199 -4.96 25.39 -1.01
N LYS A 200 -3.64 25.19 -1.08
CA LYS A 200 -2.71 26.33 -1.14
C LYS A 200 -2.39 26.82 -2.55
N ASN A 201 -2.04 25.95 -3.48
CA ASN A 201 -1.47 26.41 -4.76
C ASN A 201 -1.69 25.50 -5.98
N LYS A 202 -2.26 24.32 -5.82
CA LYS A 202 -2.33 23.33 -6.90
C LYS A 202 -3.72 22.68 -6.94
N ARG A 203 -4.76 23.50 -7.15
CA ARG A 203 -6.13 22.99 -7.30
C ARG A 203 -6.20 21.94 -8.40
N GLY A 204 -6.91 20.84 -8.15
CA GLY A 204 -7.13 19.80 -9.12
C GLY A 204 -6.18 18.60 -9.03
N ILE A 205 -5.32 18.47 -8.00
CA ILE A 205 -4.41 17.32 -7.86
C ILE A 205 -5.19 16.01 -7.80
N VAL A 206 -6.26 15.97 -7.01
CA VAL A 206 -7.11 14.77 -6.85
C VAL A 206 -7.85 14.48 -8.15
N SER A 207 -8.47 15.49 -8.77
CA SER A 207 -9.17 15.31 -10.05
C SER A 207 -8.22 14.91 -11.17
N ASP A 208 -7.01 15.46 -11.23
CA ASP A 208 -5.98 15.07 -12.19
C ASP A 208 -5.58 13.59 -12.03
N MET A 209 -5.58 13.08 -10.80
CA MET A 209 -5.30 11.66 -10.54
C MET A 209 -6.47 10.75 -10.92
N ILE A 210 -7.68 11.28 -11.06
CA ILE A 210 -8.85 10.54 -11.56
C ILE A 210 -8.93 10.58 -13.09
N ASN A 211 -8.88 11.78 -13.69
CA ASN A 211 -9.14 11.99 -15.12
C ASN A 211 -7.88 12.13 -16.00
N GLY A 212 -6.70 12.26 -15.39
CA GLY A 212 -5.41 12.36 -16.07
C GLY A 212 -4.82 13.77 -16.10
N GLY A 213 -5.60 14.80 -15.84
CA GLY A 213 -5.17 16.18 -15.94
C GLY A 213 -4.69 16.59 -17.33
N GLN A 214 -4.63 17.89 -17.61
CA GLN A 214 -4.05 18.44 -18.84
C GLN A 214 -2.81 19.26 -18.51
N ILE A 215 -1.75 19.11 -19.30
CA ILE A 215 -0.61 20.02 -19.25
C ILE A 215 -0.97 21.20 -20.16
N ASN A 216 -1.35 22.32 -19.53
CA ASN A 216 -1.48 23.58 -20.26
C ASN A 216 -0.04 24.12 -20.50
N ASN A 217 0.38 24.12 -21.75
CA ASN A 217 1.62 24.79 -22.19
C ASN A 217 1.40 26.29 -22.27
#